data_61ebdea97ba3eb06c3b3a8a7a485c3ff
#
_entry.id   61ebdea97ba3eb06c3b3a8a7a485c3ff
#
_cell.length_a   1.000
_cell.length_b   1.000
_cell.length_c   1.000
_cell.angle_alpha   90.00
_cell.angle_beta   90.00
_cell.angle_gamma   90.00
#
_symmetry.space_group_name_H-M   'P 1'
#
loop_
_entity.id
_entity.type
_entity.pdbx_description
1 polymer ?
#
loop_
_entity_poly.entity_id
_entity_poly.type
_entity_poly.pdbx_seq_one_letter_code
_entity_poly.pdbx_strand_id
1 'polypeptide(L)'
;MKILYKKVLKILFEIFYGKIQIPIKSKLNYKDLKILDLKFYNKKYKLYEINQGKIFTDCNTNVAYITKNNLITHFSYQQNGHKLSSTKYNSVLRFGTPKIRTNINGNVLSLIQGASGQNYYHWLFDLLPKIEIINNQKKINQFDHFFVPTINQYIIDTLKVYGIRKNQLIDSQKYKHIKADKIFFLENIYLKSGKFQKQFKNIPKNITKSIRKKLLRHKGKKFKFNKVFIDRSDSKFTHYQLYNNNEIIKKLKKNKFGIFKLSKLNIFDQISLFNSAKLVLGLHGAGF
;
A
#
# COMPACT_ATOMS: atom_id res chain seq x y z
N MET A 1 0.52 -8.29 33.16
CA MET A 1 -0.73 -8.34 32.39
C MET A 1 -0.54 -8.46 30.87
N LYS A 2 0.13 -7.55 30.16
CA LYS A 2 0.26 -7.61 28.66
C LYS A 2 0.90 -8.88 28.10
N ILE A 3 1.86 -9.51 28.78
CA ILE A 3 2.55 -10.72 28.31
C ILE A 3 1.63 -11.93 28.45
N LEU A 4 0.92 -12.08 29.57
CA LEU A 4 -0.03 -13.18 29.80
C LEU A 4 -1.18 -13.12 28.77
N TYR A 5 -1.76 -11.94 28.54
CA TYR A 5 -2.77 -11.73 27.53
C TYR A 5 -2.32 -12.18 26.13
N LYS A 6 -1.09 -11.85 25.73
CA LYS A 6 -0.54 -12.28 24.43
C LYS A 6 -0.34 -13.79 24.33
N LYS A 7 0.04 -14.45 25.41
CA LYS A 7 0.15 -15.93 25.45
C LYS A 7 -1.22 -16.59 25.30
N VAL A 8 -2.22 -16.10 26.03
CA VAL A 8 -3.60 -16.61 25.93
C VAL A 8 -4.16 -16.42 24.53
N LEU A 9 -4.00 -15.22 23.93
CA LEU A 9 -4.42 -14.96 22.56
C LEU A 9 -3.77 -15.90 21.56
N LYS A 10 -2.48 -16.21 21.73
CA LYS A 10 -1.77 -17.13 20.86
C LYS A 10 -2.33 -18.54 20.97
N ILE A 11 -2.60 -19.02 22.17
CA ILE A 11 -3.19 -20.35 22.40
C ILE A 11 -4.57 -20.43 21.74
N LEU A 12 -5.45 -19.47 22.00
CA LEU A 12 -6.78 -19.42 21.36
C LEU A 12 -6.67 -19.39 19.83
N PHE A 13 -5.77 -18.58 19.31
CA PHE A 13 -5.53 -18.51 17.86
C PHE A 13 -5.10 -19.89 17.30
N GLU A 14 -4.17 -20.58 17.97
CA GLU A 14 -3.66 -21.89 17.53
C GLU A 14 -4.75 -22.97 17.62
N ILE A 15 -5.66 -22.91 18.58
CA ILE A 15 -6.82 -23.80 18.68
C ILE A 15 -7.76 -23.61 17.49
N PHE A 16 -8.13 -22.38 17.18
CA PHE A 16 -9.11 -22.10 16.12
C PHE A 16 -8.56 -22.20 14.70
N TYR A 17 -7.30 -21.83 14.49
CA TYR A 17 -6.74 -21.65 13.14
C TYR A 17 -5.51 -22.49 12.85
N GLY A 18 -5.02 -23.23 13.85
CA GLY A 18 -3.81 -24.02 13.78
C GLY A 18 -2.54 -23.19 13.97
N LYS A 19 -1.47 -23.87 14.37
CA LYS A 19 -0.15 -23.28 14.58
C LYS A 19 0.47 -22.85 13.24
N ILE A 20 0.83 -21.57 13.11
CA ILE A 20 1.55 -21.07 11.94
C ILE A 20 3.03 -21.44 12.08
N GLN A 21 3.57 -22.02 11.03
CA GLN A 21 4.95 -22.48 10.96
C GLN A 21 5.78 -21.64 9.99
N ILE A 22 7.07 -21.52 10.26
CA ILE A 22 8.05 -21.03 9.29
C ILE A 22 8.64 -22.27 8.63
N PRO A 23 8.51 -22.44 7.30
CA PRO A 23 9.09 -23.61 6.64
C PRO A 23 10.62 -23.56 6.73
N ILE A 24 11.24 -24.73 6.92
CA ILE A 24 12.69 -24.91 6.89
C ILE A 24 13.20 -24.54 5.48
N LYS A 25 14.27 -23.77 5.39
CA LYS A 25 14.81 -23.10 4.19
C LYS A 25 14.99 -24.00 2.94
N SER A 26 15.10 -25.31 3.10
CA SER A 26 15.41 -26.24 2.01
C SER A 26 14.22 -26.66 1.14
N LYS A 27 12.99 -26.33 1.49
CA LYS A 27 11.80 -26.78 0.74
C LYS A 27 10.82 -25.64 0.49
N LEU A 28 11.20 -24.68 -0.34
CA LEU A 28 10.29 -23.69 -0.92
C LEU A 28 9.36 -24.25 -2.03
N ASN A 29 9.21 -25.57 -2.10
CA ASN A 29 8.18 -26.20 -2.90
C ASN A 29 6.85 -26.17 -2.13
N TYR A 30 6.29 -24.95 -2.00
CA TYR A 30 4.89 -24.82 -1.63
C TYR A 30 4.04 -25.37 -2.80
N LYS A 31 3.56 -26.59 -2.69
CA LYS A 31 2.68 -27.18 -3.72
C LYS A 31 1.47 -26.30 -4.07
N ASP A 32 1.08 -25.44 -3.13
CA ASP A 32 -0.08 -24.55 -3.25
C ASP A 32 0.31 -23.12 -3.68
N LEU A 33 1.58 -22.85 -4.00
CA LEU A 33 2.08 -21.55 -4.46
C LEU A 33 2.46 -21.64 -5.93
N LYS A 34 1.70 -20.93 -6.77
CA LYS A 34 2.02 -20.76 -8.18
C LYS A 34 2.69 -19.41 -8.42
N ILE A 35 3.70 -19.40 -9.26
CA ILE A 35 4.45 -18.20 -9.62
C ILE A 35 4.21 -17.89 -11.09
N LEU A 36 3.81 -16.67 -11.40
CA LEU A 36 3.59 -16.16 -12.74
C LEU A 36 4.54 -14.99 -12.99
N ASP A 37 5.33 -15.07 -14.05
CA ASP A 37 6.17 -13.96 -14.47
C ASP A 37 5.35 -12.94 -15.26
N LEU A 38 5.40 -11.67 -14.82
CA LEU A 38 4.80 -10.54 -15.52
C LEU A 38 5.93 -9.66 -16.07
N LYS A 39 5.92 -9.42 -17.37
CA LYS A 39 6.90 -8.54 -18.01
C LYS A 39 6.38 -7.10 -18.07
N PHE A 40 7.15 -6.15 -17.55
CA PHE A 40 6.85 -4.72 -17.69
C PHE A 40 8.11 -3.99 -18.16
N TYR A 41 8.10 -3.50 -19.40
CA TYR A 41 9.30 -3.07 -20.11
C TYR A 41 10.37 -4.20 -20.09
N ASN A 42 11.58 -3.88 -19.71
CA ASN A 42 12.71 -4.82 -19.67
C ASN A 42 12.86 -5.55 -18.32
N LYS A 43 11.86 -5.47 -17.44
CA LYS A 43 11.90 -6.14 -16.12
C LYS A 43 10.80 -7.19 -16.01
N LYS A 44 11.12 -8.28 -15.31
CA LYS A 44 10.18 -9.30 -14.89
C LYS A 44 9.79 -9.04 -13.43
N TYR A 45 8.52 -9.24 -13.12
CA TYR A 45 7.94 -9.17 -11.79
C TYR A 45 7.16 -10.44 -11.52
N LYS A 46 7.23 -10.94 -10.30
CA LYS A 46 6.58 -12.19 -9.92
C LYS A 46 5.23 -11.92 -9.27
N LEU A 47 4.18 -12.44 -9.89
CA LEU A 47 2.85 -12.53 -9.30
C LEU A 47 2.71 -13.92 -8.68
N TYR A 48 2.37 -13.96 -7.41
CA TYR A 48 2.19 -15.18 -6.65
C TYR A 48 0.70 -15.46 -6.48
N GLU A 49 0.32 -16.73 -6.64
CA GLU A 49 -1.03 -17.23 -6.42
C GLU A 49 -0.97 -18.28 -5.32
N ILE A 50 -1.82 -18.14 -4.30
CA ILE A 50 -1.96 -19.07 -3.18
C ILE A 50 -3.38 -19.64 -3.20
N ASN A 51 -3.54 -20.92 -3.43
CA ASN A 51 -4.82 -21.60 -3.30
C ASN A 51 -5.23 -21.72 -1.82
N GLN A 52 -6.50 -21.43 -1.52
CA GLN A 52 -7.03 -21.40 -0.15
C GLN A 52 -6.14 -20.58 0.79
N GLY A 53 -5.63 -19.47 0.26
CA GLY A 53 -4.67 -18.60 0.94
C GLY A 53 -5.29 -17.84 2.11
N LYS A 54 -4.42 -17.44 3.05
CA LYS A 54 -4.81 -16.61 4.20
C LYS A 54 -3.92 -15.37 4.26
N ILE A 55 -4.49 -14.23 4.67
CA ILE A 55 -3.74 -13.00 4.93
C ILE A 55 -4.05 -12.54 6.34
N PHE A 56 -3.00 -12.18 7.07
CA PHE A 56 -3.06 -11.41 8.30
C PHE A 56 -2.40 -10.07 8.12
N THR A 57 -3.01 -9.03 8.64
CA THR A 57 -2.40 -7.69 8.69
C THR A 57 -2.94 -6.88 9.86
N ASP A 58 -2.13 -5.96 10.38
CA ASP A 58 -2.62 -4.85 11.22
C ASP A 58 -2.98 -3.63 10.36
N CYS A 59 -2.86 -3.77 9.04
CA CYS A 59 -3.02 -2.78 7.98
C CYS A 59 -1.96 -1.66 7.95
N ASN A 60 -1.08 -1.57 8.93
CA ASN A 60 -0.07 -0.52 9.04
C ASN A 60 1.36 -1.05 8.92
N THR A 61 1.71 -2.01 9.77
CA THR A 61 3.11 -2.39 9.98
C THR A 61 3.42 -3.83 9.63
N ASN A 62 2.41 -4.68 9.41
CA ASN A 62 2.65 -6.07 9.08
C ASN A 62 1.76 -6.60 7.96
N VAL A 63 2.27 -7.63 7.30
CA VAL A 63 1.50 -8.56 6.48
C VAL A 63 2.06 -9.96 6.64
N ALA A 64 1.17 -10.95 6.73
CA ALA A 64 1.51 -12.36 6.73
C ALA A 64 0.68 -13.07 5.64
N TYR A 65 1.38 -13.62 4.65
CA TYR A 65 0.80 -14.49 3.63
C TYR A 65 1.01 -15.94 4.05
N ILE A 66 -0.07 -16.72 4.11
CA ILE A 66 -0.06 -18.07 4.68
C ILE A 66 -0.73 -19.03 3.70
N THR A 67 -0.02 -20.10 3.37
CA THR A 67 -0.55 -21.26 2.63
C THR A 67 -0.68 -22.44 3.60
N LYS A 68 -1.84 -23.09 3.68
CA LYS A 68 -2.17 -24.04 4.76
C LYS A 68 -1.87 -23.41 6.13
N ASN A 69 -0.80 -23.84 6.80
CA ASN A 69 -0.31 -23.23 8.04
C ASN A 69 1.15 -22.79 7.96
N ASN A 70 1.67 -22.64 6.73
CA ASN A 70 3.04 -22.19 6.51
C ASN A 70 3.06 -20.72 6.11
N LEU A 71 3.89 -19.93 6.79
CA LEU A 71 4.11 -18.55 6.46
C LEU A 71 5.04 -18.41 5.25
N ILE A 72 4.66 -17.63 4.25
CA ILE A 72 5.49 -17.35 3.10
C ILE A 72 6.52 -16.28 3.48
N THR A 73 7.75 -16.71 3.75
CA THR A 73 8.77 -15.89 4.41
C THR A 73 9.23 -14.68 3.62
N HIS A 74 9.29 -14.79 2.29
CA HIS A 74 9.83 -13.73 1.43
C HIS A 74 8.93 -12.50 1.30
N PHE A 75 7.64 -12.62 1.65
CA PHE A 75 6.63 -11.58 1.45
C PHE A 75 5.87 -11.22 2.72
N SER A 76 6.11 -11.94 3.81
CA SER A 76 5.47 -11.71 5.09
C SER A 76 6.35 -10.79 5.93
N TYR A 77 6.11 -9.50 5.85
CA TYR A 77 6.96 -8.49 6.46
C TYR A 77 6.39 -7.92 7.76
N GLN A 78 7.30 -7.41 8.58
CA GLN A 78 7.01 -6.61 9.76
C GLN A 78 7.86 -5.34 9.72
N GLN A 79 7.22 -4.19 9.77
CA GLN A 79 7.90 -2.91 9.94
C GLN A 79 8.30 -2.73 11.41
N ASN A 80 9.55 -2.36 11.63
CA ASN A 80 10.08 -1.93 12.92
C ASN A 80 10.81 -0.59 12.72
N GLY A 81 10.19 0.50 13.17
CA GLY A 81 10.69 1.85 12.91
C GLY A 81 10.90 2.08 11.41
N HIS A 82 12.11 2.43 11.01
CA HIS A 82 12.48 2.73 9.62
C HIS A 82 13.02 1.50 8.84
N LYS A 83 12.79 0.29 9.34
CA LYS A 83 13.24 -0.95 8.70
C LYS A 83 12.07 -1.89 8.43
N LEU A 84 12.13 -2.55 7.29
CA LEU A 84 11.32 -3.71 6.99
C LEU A 84 12.06 -4.95 7.50
N SER A 85 11.50 -5.63 8.49
CA SER A 85 12.12 -6.76 9.15
C SER A 85 11.71 -8.09 8.50
N SER A 86 12.55 -9.10 8.70
CA SER A 86 12.26 -10.43 8.24
C SER A 86 11.08 -11.07 8.97
N THR A 87 10.56 -12.14 8.38
CA THR A 87 9.41 -12.93 8.80
C THR A 87 9.42 -13.36 10.26
N LYS A 88 10.57 -13.74 10.83
CA LYS A 88 10.66 -14.21 12.21
C LYS A 88 10.15 -13.20 13.25
N TYR A 89 10.08 -11.93 12.87
CA TYR A 89 9.57 -10.85 13.71
C TYR A 89 8.07 -10.56 13.47
N ASN A 90 7.43 -11.27 12.53
CA ASN A 90 6.02 -11.02 12.23
C ASN A 90 5.15 -11.26 13.47
N SER A 91 4.31 -10.29 13.78
CA SER A 91 3.48 -10.30 14.99
C SER A 91 2.51 -11.46 15.05
N VAL A 92 2.02 -11.95 13.92
CA VAL A 92 1.10 -13.09 13.87
C VAL A 92 1.77 -14.40 14.34
N LEU A 93 3.06 -14.59 14.02
CA LEU A 93 3.83 -15.73 14.51
C LEU A 93 4.06 -15.65 16.02
N ARG A 94 4.25 -14.44 16.53
CA ARG A 94 4.60 -14.23 17.94
C ARG A 94 3.40 -14.24 18.87
N PHE A 95 2.27 -13.74 18.40
CA PHE A 95 1.13 -13.42 19.26
C PHE A 95 -0.22 -13.93 18.74
N GLY A 96 -0.27 -14.47 17.52
CA GLY A 96 -1.56 -14.73 16.86
C GLY A 96 -2.33 -13.44 16.60
N THR A 97 -3.64 -13.53 16.48
CA THR A 97 -4.54 -12.38 16.41
C THR A 97 -5.88 -12.71 17.05
N PRO A 98 -6.51 -11.75 17.76
CA PRO A 98 -7.88 -11.90 18.27
C PRO A 98 -8.95 -11.70 17.19
N LYS A 99 -8.54 -11.38 15.94
CA LYS A 99 -9.47 -11.06 14.86
C LYS A 99 -10.03 -12.32 14.23
N ILE A 100 -11.36 -12.37 14.10
CA ILE A 100 -12.08 -13.45 13.44
C ILE A 100 -11.72 -13.45 11.95
N ARG A 101 -11.52 -14.64 11.42
CA ARG A 101 -11.22 -14.84 10.01
C ARG A 101 -12.49 -14.67 9.18
N THR A 102 -12.43 -13.84 8.15
CA THR A 102 -13.48 -13.69 7.16
C THR A 102 -13.14 -14.51 5.92
N ASN A 103 -14.06 -15.35 5.48
CA ASN A 103 -13.93 -16.10 4.23
C ASN A 103 -14.45 -15.21 3.07
N ILE A 104 -13.67 -15.17 1.99
CA ILE A 104 -13.96 -14.43 0.77
C ILE A 104 -14.00 -15.43 -0.37
N ASN A 105 -15.09 -15.48 -1.10
CA ASN A 105 -15.19 -16.30 -2.31
C ASN A 105 -14.48 -15.61 -3.46
N GLY A 106 -13.84 -16.40 -4.33
CA GLY A 106 -13.18 -15.91 -5.54
C GLY A 106 -11.73 -15.49 -5.37
N ASN A 107 -11.24 -14.72 -6.32
CA ASN A 107 -9.86 -14.32 -6.50
C ASN A 107 -9.60 -12.97 -5.85
N VAL A 108 -8.73 -12.91 -4.86
CA VAL A 108 -8.39 -11.68 -4.15
C VAL A 108 -6.98 -11.23 -4.50
N LEU A 109 -6.82 -10.04 -5.08
CA LEU A 109 -5.51 -9.40 -5.21
C LEU A 109 -5.19 -8.58 -3.96
N SER A 110 -4.10 -8.93 -3.28
CA SER A 110 -3.64 -8.19 -2.11
C SER A 110 -2.75 -7.02 -2.50
N LEU A 111 -3.15 -5.84 -2.04
CA LEU A 111 -2.38 -4.59 -2.13
C LEU A 111 -1.84 -4.18 -0.76
N ILE A 112 -1.57 -5.14 0.12
CA ILE A 112 -0.95 -4.91 1.43
C ILE A 112 0.50 -5.36 1.38
N GLN A 113 1.42 -4.63 1.98
CA GLN A 113 2.84 -4.97 1.96
C GLN A 113 3.57 -4.85 3.31
N GLY A 114 2.84 -4.66 4.41
CA GLY A 114 3.42 -4.64 5.75
C GLY A 114 4.22 -3.40 6.13
N ALA A 115 4.15 -2.35 5.33
CA ALA A 115 4.83 -1.08 5.60
C ALA A 115 4.19 0.05 4.78
N SER A 116 2.92 0.23 4.85
CA SER A 116 2.31 1.28 4.04
C SER A 116 1.11 1.92 4.70
N GLY A 117 0.34 1.14 5.44
CA GLY A 117 -0.86 1.64 6.07
C GLY A 117 -1.68 2.53 5.16
N GLN A 118 -2.17 3.61 5.72
CA GLN A 118 -2.97 4.61 5.02
C GLN A 118 -2.12 5.73 4.37
N ASN A 119 -0.82 5.57 4.27
CA ASN A 119 0.06 6.62 3.79
C ASN A 119 -0.09 6.84 2.29
N TYR A 120 -0.42 8.07 1.90
CA TYR A 120 -0.64 8.50 0.53
C TYR A 120 0.57 8.25 -0.39
N TYR A 121 1.81 8.50 0.10
CA TYR A 121 3.03 8.22 -0.63
C TYR A 121 3.15 6.73 -0.97
N HIS A 122 2.96 5.87 0.03
CA HIS A 122 3.05 4.42 -0.17
C HIS A 122 1.97 3.89 -1.13
N TRP A 123 0.78 4.49 -1.11
CA TRP A 123 -0.23 4.16 -2.10
C TRP A 123 0.25 4.43 -3.52
N LEU A 124 0.75 5.63 -3.78
CA LEU A 124 1.16 6.05 -5.12
C LEU A 124 2.43 5.36 -5.64
N PHE A 125 3.40 5.08 -4.75
CA PHE A 125 4.72 4.59 -5.18
C PHE A 125 4.97 3.11 -4.91
N ASP A 126 4.22 2.47 -4.00
CA ASP A 126 4.40 1.06 -3.67
C ASP A 126 3.26 0.19 -4.18
N LEU A 127 2.01 0.64 -4.04
CA LEU A 127 0.84 -0.19 -4.28
C LEU A 127 0.22 0.02 -5.66
N LEU A 128 -0.02 1.26 -6.07
CA LEU A 128 -0.53 1.57 -7.40
C LEU A 128 0.38 1.07 -8.53
N PRO A 129 1.72 1.09 -8.41
CA PRO A 129 2.61 0.42 -9.36
C PRO A 129 2.36 -1.07 -9.56
N LYS A 130 1.90 -1.79 -8.54
CA LYS A 130 1.53 -3.20 -8.67
C LYS A 130 0.31 -3.37 -9.60
N ILE A 131 -0.68 -2.49 -9.46
CA ILE A 131 -1.85 -2.45 -10.34
C ILE A 131 -1.43 -2.12 -11.77
N GLU A 132 -0.54 -1.14 -11.99
CA GLU A 132 -0.06 -0.77 -13.32
C GLU A 132 0.62 -1.94 -14.05
N ILE A 133 1.49 -2.70 -13.35
CA ILE A 133 2.16 -3.88 -13.91
C ILE A 133 1.15 -4.95 -14.32
N ILE A 134 0.20 -5.28 -13.44
CA ILE A 134 -0.83 -6.30 -13.69
C ILE A 134 -1.75 -5.88 -14.83
N ASN A 135 -2.18 -4.61 -14.84
CA ASN A 135 -3.06 -4.07 -15.87
C ASN A 135 -2.38 -4.07 -17.25
N ASN A 136 -1.09 -3.79 -17.32
CA ASN A 136 -0.33 -3.85 -18.58
C ASN A 136 -0.38 -5.24 -19.24
N GLN A 137 -0.51 -6.30 -18.43
CA GLN A 137 -0.72 -7.67 -18.91
C GLN A 137 -2.19 -8.03 -19.15
N LYS A 138 -3.12 -7.05 -19.11
CA LYS A 138 -4.57 -7.25 -19.24
C LYS A 138 -5.16 -8.26 -18.23
N LYS A 139 -4.54 -8.41 -17.06
CA LYS A 139 -4.90 -9.41 -16.04
C LYS A 139 -5.74 -8.85 -14.88
N ILE A 140 -6.17 -7.59 -14.93
CA ILE A 140 -6.97 -6.98 -13.84
C ILE A 140 -8.31 -7.69 -13.67
N ASN A 141 -8.96 -8.06 -14.74
CA ASN A 141 -10.32 -8.65 -14.72
C ASN A 141 -10.36 -10.09 -14.15
N GLN A 142 -9.21 -10.72 -13.89
CA GLN A 142 -9.18 -12.03 -13.24
C GLN A 142 -9.42 -11.98 -11.73
N PHE A 143 -9.45 -10.77 -11.14
CA PHE A 143 -9.65 -10.59 -9.70
C PHE A 143 -11.07 -10.13 -9.42
N ASP A 144 -11.74 -10.86 -8.53
CA ASP A 144 -13.06 -10.51 -8.04
C ASP A 144 -12.97 -9.38 -7.02
N HIS A 145 -11.93 -9.40 -6.19
CA HIS A 145 -11.73 -8.49 -5.08
C HIS A 145 -10.29 -7.96 -4.98
N PHE A 146 -10.17 -6.78 -4.39
CA PHE A 146 -8.91 -6.08 -4.13
C PHE A 146 -8.79 -5.77 -2.64
N PHE A 147 -7.85 -6.41 -1.96
CA PHE A 147 -7.61 -6.20 -0.54
C PHE A 147 -6.69 -5.01 -0.35
N VAL A 148 -7.25 -3.87 0.09
CA VAL A 148 -6.60 -2.55 0.14
C VAL A 148 -6.33 -2.11 1.58
N PRO A 149 -5.33 -1.22 1.82
CA PRO A 149 -5.00 -0.72 3.16
C PRO A 149 -6.17 -0.03 3.86
N THR A 150 -6.97 0.70 3.10
CA THR A 150 -8.19 1.38 3.53
C THR A 150 -9.01 1.76 2.31
N ILE A 151 -10.32 2.04 2.52
CA ILE A 151 -11.20 2.53 1.46
C ILE A 151 -11.40 4.04 1.69
N ASN A 152 -10.56 4.85 1.08
CA ASN A 152 -10.71 6.30 1.03
C ASN A 152 -10.79 6.81 -0.41
N GLN A 153 -11.16 8.08 -0.58
CA GLN A 153 -11.52 8.61 -1.90
C GLN A 153 -10.38 8.54 -2.91
N TYR A 154 -9.14 8.85 -2.54
CA TYR A 154 -8.03 8.80 -3.51
C TYR A 154 -7.70 7.37 -3.96
N ILE A 155 -7.92 6.35 -3.11
CA ILE A 155 -7.77 4.93 -3.49
C ILE A 155 -8.88 4.53 -4.46
N ILE A 156 -10.14 4.88 -4.15
CA ILE A 156 -11.29 4.63 -5.04
C ILE A 156 -11.04 5.26 -6.41
N ASP A 157 -10.70 6.55 -6.43
CA ASP A 157 -10.55 7.31 -7.67
C ASP A 157 -9.40 6.78 -8.54
N THR A 158 -8.26 6.49 -7.93
CA THR A 158 -7.11 5.94 -8.67
C THR A 158 -7.39 4.54 -9.19
N LEU A 159 -8.06 3.67 -8.42
CA LEU A 159 -8.42 2.32 -8.87
C LEU A 159 -9.49 2.34 -9.96
N LYS A 160 -10.43 3.30 -9.92
CA LYS A 160 -11.43 3.50 -10.98
C LYS A 160 -10.79 3.74 -12.35
N VAL A 161 -9.62 4.40 -12.41
CA VAL A 161 -8.85 4.60 -13.66
C VAL A 161 -8.42 3.27 -14.30
N TYR A 162 -8.33 2.22 -13.50
CA TYR A 162 -8.02 0.85 -13.95
C TYR A 162 -9.27 -0.04 -14.12
N GLY A 163 -10.46 0.55 -14.06
CA GLY A 163 -11.72 -0.18 -14.18
C GLY A 163 -12.16 -0.92 -12.91
N ILE A 164 -11.46 -0.73 -11.79
CA ILE A 164 -11.78 -1.39 -10.52
C ILE A 164 -12.88 -0.60 -9.81
N ARG A 165 -13.96 -1.29 -9.45
CA ARG A 165 -15.14 -0.69 -8.81
C ARG A 165 -15.03 -0.72 -7.28
N LYS A 166 -15.69 0.23 -6.60
CA LYS A 166 -15.68 0.34 -5.13
C LYS A 166 -16.18 -0.93 -4.43
N ASN A 167 -17.19 -1.60 -4.99
CA ASN A 167 -17.75 -2.83 -4.42
C ASN A 167 -16.82 -4.05 -4.50
N GLN A 168 -15.73 -3.97 -5.28
CA GLN A 168 -14.69 -5.00 -5.33
C GLN A 168 -13.61 -4.79 -4.25
N LEU A 169 -13.65 -3.67 -3.49
CA LEU A 169 -12.63 -3.34 -2.49
C LEU A 169 -12.94 -3.97 -1.15
N ILE A 170 -11.97 -4.65 -0.58
CA ILE A 170 -12.00 -5.19 0.79
C ILE A 170 -11.07 -4.34 1.66
N ASP A 171 -11.64 -3.69 2.68
CA ASP A 171 -10.90 -2.83 3.60
C ASP A 171 -10.15 -3.63 4.65
N SER A 172 -8.81 -3.56 4.66
CA SER A 172 -8.00 -4.24 5.65
C SER A 172 -8.09 -3.62 7.05
N GLN A 173 -8.63 -2.41 7.19
CA GLN A 173 -8.95 -1.85 8.51
C GLN A 173 -10.06 -2.63 9.20
N LYS A 174 -11.05 -3.05 8.42
CA LYS A 174 -12.20 -3.83 8.88
C LYS A 174 -11.87 -5.33 8.92
N TYR A 175 -11.30 -5.86 7.86
CA TYR A 175 -11.04 -7.28 7.68
C TYR A 175 -9.54 -7.59 7.78
N LYS A 176 -9.03 -7.71 9.01
CA LYS A 176 -7.58 -7.90 9.26
C LYS A 176 -7.11 -9.33 9.06
N HIS A 177 -8.03 -10.28 9.07
CA HIS A 177 -7.77 -11.69 8.85
C HIS A 177 -8.75 -12.22 7.80
N ILE A 178 -8.25 -12.57 6.64
CA ILE A 178 -9.05 -13.13 5.56
C ILE A 178 -8.51 -14.49 5.10
N LYS A 179 -9.41 -15.31 4.57
CA LYS A 179 -9.11 -16.49 3.76
C LYS A 179 -9.87 -16.34 2.46
N ALA A 180 -9.25 -16.67 1.32
CA ALA A 180 -9.92 -16.64 0.02
C ALA A 180 -9.64 -17.93 -0.76
N ASP A 181 -10.49 -18.19 -1.79
CA ASP A 181 -10.27 -19.34 -2.68
C ASP A 181 -8.89 -19.22 -3.33
N LYS A 182 -8.56 -18.03 -3.82
CA LYS A 182 -7.22 -17.70 -4.27
C LYS A 182 -6.79 -16.33 -3.80
N ILE A 183 -5.58 -16.25 -3.29
CA ILE A 183 -4.95 -14.99 -2.95
C ILE A 183 -3.80 -14.75 -3.92
N PHE A 184 -3.82 -13.58 -4.54
CA PHE A 184 -2.76 -13.10 -5.40
C PHE A 184 -2.03 -11.93 -4.73
N PHE A 185 -0.73 -11.86 -4.92
CA PHE A 185 0.06 -10.69 -4.55
C PHE A 185 1.28 -10.56 -5.46
N LEU A 186 1.57 -9.34 -5.86
CA LEU A 186 2.78 -9.01 -6.59
C LEU A 186 3.93 -8.76 -5.61
N GLU A 187 5.11 -9.22 -5.96
CA GLU A 187 6.32 -8.88 -5.20
C GLU A 187 6.49 -7.37 -5.01
N ASN A 188 7.20 -6.98 -3.96
CA ASN A 188 7.48 -5.57 -3.76
C ASN A 188 8.44 -5.06 -4.85
N ILE A 189 8.05 -3.99 -5.52
CA ILE A 189 8.70 -3.51 -6.74
C ILE A 189 10.13 -3.03 -6.47
N TYR A 190 10.36 -2.38 -5.33
CA TYR A 190 11.67 -1.86 -4.94
C TYR A 190 11.95 -2.02 -3.44
N LEU A 191 10.93 -2.18 -2.59
CA LEU A 191 11.11 -2.40 -1.16
C LEU A 191 11.53 -3.83 -0.87
N LYS A 192 12.67 -3.96 -0.22
CA LYS A 192 13.20 -5.24 0.28
C LYS A 192 13.43 -5.14 1.78
N SER A 193 13.77 -6.25 2.43
CA SER A 193 14.21 -6.22 3.82
C SER A 193 15.35 -5.21 4.00
N GLY A 194 15.29 -4.38 5.04
CA GLY A 194 16.29 -3.36 5.36
C GLY A 194 15.73 -1.95 5.58
N LYS A 195 16.62 -0.96 5.58
CA LYS A 195 16.25 0.46 5.82
C LYS A 195 15.53 1.06 4.62
N PHE A 196 14.36 1.66 4.81
CA PHE A 196 13.55 2.27 3.75
C PHE A 196 14.29 3.38 2.99
N GLN A 197 14.92 4.30 3.69
CA GLN A 197 15.60 5.46 3.10
C GLN A 197 16.59 5.09 1.98
N LYS A 198 17.29 3.95 2.14
CA LYS A 198 18.24 3.46 1.14
C LYS A 198 17.57 2.93 -0.13
N GLN A 199 16.26 2.69 -0.10
CA GLN A 199 15.54 1.99 -1.16
C GLN A 199 14.70 2.92 -2.04
N PHE A 200 14.34 4.12 -1.58
CA PHE A 200 13.53 5.08 -2.35
C PHE A 200 14.18 5.47 -3.70
N LYS A 201 15.49 5.49 -3.78
CA LYS A 201 16.22 5.72 -5.05
C LYS A 201 15.99 4.65 -6.11
N ASN A 202 15.47 3.49 -5.72
CA ASN A 202 15.21 2.35 -6.61
C ASN A 202 13.78 2.35 -7.18
N ILE A 203 12.99 3.41 -6.97
CA ILE A 203 11.65 3.53 -7.56
C ILE A 203 11.76 3.51 -9.08
N PRO A 204 11.08 2.57 -9.77
CA PRO A 204 11.24 2.41 -11.21
C PRO A 204 10.61 3.56 -11.99
N LYS A 205 11.44 4.38 -12.63
CA LYS A 205 11.02 5.55 -13.41
C LYS A 205 10.00 5.22 -14.52
N ASN A 206 10.12 4.05 -15.15
CA ASN A 206 9.21 3.66 -16.23
C ASN A 206 7.79 3.42 -15.73
N ILE A 207 7.64 2.82 -14.53
CA ILE A 207 6.32 2.57 -13.94
C ILE A 207 5.69 3.90 -13.52
N THR A 208 6.44 4.78 -12.86
CA THR A 208 5.94 6.10 -12.45
C THR A 208 5.55 6.96 -13.64
N LYS A 209 6.31 6.93 -14.75
CA LYS A 209 5.96 7.58 -16.02
C LYS A 209 4.66 7.02 -16.61
N SER A 210 4.48 5.70 -16.59
CA SER A 210 3.26 5.04 -17.10
C SER A 210 2.02 5.44 -16.30
N ILE A 211 2.11 5.37 -14.96
CA ILE A 211 1.04 5.81 -14.06
C ILE A 211 0.71 7.29 -14.29
N ARG A 212 1.74 8.15 -14.33
CA ARG A 212 1.55 9.58 -14.60
C ARG A 212 0.82 9.83 -15.91
N LYS A 213 1.24 9.18 -17.01
CA LYS A 213 0.58 9.29 -18.31
C LYS A 213 -0.88 8.87 -18.25
N LYS A 214 -1.20 7.79 -17.53
CA LYS A 214 -2.57 7.29 -17.36
C LYS A 214 -3.42 8.26 -16.53
N LEU A 215 -2.93 8.69 -15.38
CA LEU A 215 -3.66 9.59 -14.49
C LEU A 215 -3.89 10.98 -15.11
N LEU A 216 -2.96 11.50 -15.90
CA LEU A 216 -3.10 12.77 -16.59
C LEU A 216 -4.27 12.82 -17.61
N ARG A 217 -4.74 11.67 -18.08
CA ARG A 217 -5.95 11.61 -18.94
C ARG A 217 -7.23 11.94 -18.18
N HIS A 218 -7.19 11.81 -16.85
CA HIS A 218 -8.31 12.02 -15.94
C HIS A 218 -8.14 13.27 -15.06
N LYS A 219 -7.32 14.24 -15.50
CA LYS A 219 -7.11 15.50 -14.76
C LYS A 219 -8.43 16.23 -14.52
N GLY A 220 -8.51 16.88 -13.36
CA GLY A 220 -9.67 17.64 -12.92
C GLY A 220 -9.64 19.11 -13.38
N LYS A 221 -9.94 20.02 -12.46
CA LYS A 221 -10.02 21.48 -12.71
C LYS A 221 -8.73 22.05 -13.29
N LYS A 222 -8.87 23.09 -14.11
CA LYS A 222 -7.71 23.88 -14.55
C LYS A 222 -7.33 24.87 -13.45
N PHE A 223 -6.04 24.98 -13.18
CA PHE A 223 -5.48 25.96 -12.24
C PHE A 223 -4.66 27.01 -13.00
N LYS A 224 -4.85 28.30 -12.63
CA LYS A 224 -4.16 29.43 -13.26
C LYS A 224 -2.77 29.71 -12.68
N PHE A 225 -2.43 29.08 -11.55
CA PHE A 225 -1.18 29.34 -10.84
C PHE A 225 -0.07 28.43 -11.35
N ASN A 226 1.04 29.02 -11.78
CA ASN A 226 2.27 28.31 -12.13
C ASN A 226 3.28 28.25 -10.96
N LYS A 227 3.05 29.04 -9.90
CA LYS A 227 3.76 28.97 -8.61
C LYS A 227 2.77 28.54 -7.54
N VAL A 228 3.04 27.45 -6.85
CA VAL A 228 2.11 26.81 -5.93
C VAL A 228 2.78 26.59 -4.58
N PHE A 229 2.10 26.98 -3.52
CA PHE A 229 2.46 26.64 -2.14
C PHE A 229 1.45 25.66 -1.58
N ILE A 230 1.96 24.54 -1.05
CA ILE A 230 1.15 23.54 -0.37
C ILE A 230 1.13 23.86 1.12
N ASP A 231 0.00 24.42 1.55
CA ASP A 231 -0.27 24.70 2.96
C ASP A 231 -0.68 23.42 3.66
N ARG A 232 0.05 23.07 4.71
CA ARG A 232 -0.19 21.86 5.54
C ARG A 232 -0.79 22.19 6.90
N SER A 233 -1.33 23.37 7.10
CA SER A 233 -1.95 23.78 8.37
C SER A 233 -3.17 22.91 8.78
N ASP A 234 -3.71 22.13 7.84
CA ASP A 234 -4.77 21.14 8.07
C ASP A 234 -4.26 19.70 8.34
N SER A 235 -2.95 19.52 8.40
CA SER A 235 -2.38 18.20 8.69
C SER A 235 -2.68 17.76 10.12
N LYS A 236 -3.15 16.53 10.28
CA LYS A 236 -3.33 15.90 11.60
C LYS A 236 -2.00 15.65 12.32
N PHE A 237 -0.89 15.64 11.59
CA PHE A 237 0.45 15.45 12.14
C PHE A 237 1.12 16.81 12.32
N THR A 238 1.42 17.17 13.56
CA THR A 238 2.04 18.45 13.95
C THR A 238 3.52 18.57 13.57
N HIS A 239 4.15 17.48 13.16
CA HIS A 239 5.52 17.51 12.65
C HIS A 239 5.58 18.39 11.39
N TYR A 240 6.49 19.34 11.38
CA TYR A 240 6.67 20.27 10.25
C TYR A 240 5.50 21.26 10.06
N GLN A 241 5.15 22.01 11.11
CA GLN A 241 4.29 23.20 11.00
C GLN A 241 5.15 24.47 10.97
N LEU A 242 4.68 25.49 10.27
CA LEU A 242 5.28 26.81 10.27
C LEU A 242 4.70 27.65 11.41
N TYR A 243 5.56 28.19 12.30
CA TYR A 243 5.12 29.06 13.37
C TYR A 243 4.44 30.33 12.86
N ASN A 244 5.04 30.95 11.83
CA ASN A 244 4.57 32.20 11.22
C ASN A 244 3.86 31.94 9.87
N ASN A 245 3.03 30.90 9.78
CA ASN A 245 2.38 30.49 8.54
C ASN A 245 1.62 31.62 7.85
N ASN A 246 0.91 32.48 8.62
CA ASN A 246 0.12 33.58 8.06
C ASN A 246 1.00 34.64 7.37
N GLU A 247 2.15 34.99 7.95
CA GLU A 247 3.09 35.93 7.35
C GLU A 247 3.70 35.38 6.07
N ILE A 248 4.09 34.10 6.09
CA ILE A 248 4.64 33.41 4.93
C ILE A 248 3.60 33.38 3.81
N ILE A 249 2.36 33.01 4.10
CA ILE A 249 1.26 33.01 3.13
C ILE A 249 1.06 34.42 2.56
N LYS A 250 1.09 35.47 3.38
CA LYS A 250 0.97 36.86 2.92
C LYS A 250 2.09 37.23 1.95
N LYS A 251 3.34 36.90 2.26
CA LYS A 251 4.50 37.12 1.39
C LYS A 251 4.40 36.31 0.08
N LEU A 252 3.99 35.05 0.16
CA LEU A 252 3.84 34.18 -1.01
C LEU A 252 2.74 34.68 -1.95
N LYS A 253 1.60 35.14 -1.43
CA LYS A 253 0.55 35.76 -2.24
C LYS A 253 1.03 37.01 -2.99
N LYS A 254 1.82 37.89 -2.32
CA LYS A 254 2.46 39.05 -2.99
C LYS A 254 3.37 38.61 -4.14
N ASN A 255 4.01 37.44 -4.04
CA ASN A 255 4.86 36.85 -5.08
C ASN A 255 4.09 35.96 -6.08
N LYS A 256 2.78 36.12 -6.17
CA LYS A 256 1.88 35.45 -7.12
C LYS A 256 1.82 33.91 -6.93
N PHE A 257 2.03 33.41 -5.72
CA PHE A 257 1.78 32.00 -5.40
C PHE A 257 0.29 31.74 -5.17
N GLY A 258 -0.21 30.64 -5.75
CA GLY A 258 -1.46 30.04 -5.34
C GLY A 258 -1.25 29.19 -4.07
N ILE A 259 -2.12 29.34 -3.09
CA ILE A 259 -2.03 28.63 -1.80
C ILE A 259 -3.08 27.53 -1.77
N PHE A 260 -2.65 26.28 -1.58
CA PHE A 260 -3.55 25.13 -1.65
C PHE A 260 -3.34 24.18 -0.47
N LYS A 261 -4.46 23.67 0.05
CA LYS A 261 -4.51 22.54 0.99
C LYS A 261 -4.90 21.29 0.20
N LEU A 262 -4.04 20.29 0.13
CA LEU A 262 -4.30 19.11 -0.69
C LEU A 262 -5.51 18.30 -0.18
N SER A 263 -5.83 18.36 1.12
CA SER A 263 -7.02 17.72 1.69
C SER A 263 -8.34 18.24 1.13
N LYS A 264 -8.35 19.46 0.57
CA LYS A 264 -9.52 20.10 -0.06
C LYS A 264 -9.66 19.79 -1.56
N LEU A 265 -8.70 19.09 -2.13
CA LEU A 265 -8.68 18.71 -3.54
C LEU A 265 -8.82 17.21 -3.69
N ASN A 266 -9.66 16.77 -4.62
CA ASN A 266 -9.64 15.37 -5.04
C ASN A 266 -8.35 15.05 -5.79
N ILE A 267 -8.06 13.76 -5.99
CA ILE A 267 -6.79 13.34 -6.61
C ILE A 267 -6.59 13.91 -8.03
N PHE A 268 -7.64 14.05 -8.82
CA PHE A 268 -7.55 14.57 -10.19
C PHE A 268 -7.30 16.07 -10.21
N ASP A 269 -7.86 16.80 -9.26
CA ASP A 269 -7.55 18.23 -9.06
C ASP A 269 -6.09 18.41 -8.61
N GLN A 270 -5.59 17.55 -7.72
CA GLN A 270 -4.17 17.56 -7.32
C GLN A 270 -3.27 17.29 -8.54
N ILE A 271 -3.59 16.30 -9.38
CA ILE A 271 -2.85 15.99 -10.61
C ILE A 271 -2.83 17.20 -11.53
N SER A 272 -3.97 17.88 -11.72
CA SER A 272 -4.06 19.08 -12.55
C SER A 272 -3.23 20.22 -11.99
N LEU A 273 -3.30 20.46 -10.68
CA LEU A 273 -2.53 21.49 -9.97
C LEU A 273 -1.02 21.30 -10.17
N PHE A 274 -0.52 20.11 -9.87
CA PHE A 274 0.90 19.79 -10.00
C PHE A 274 1.37 19.76 -11.46
N ASN A 275 0.52 19.36 -12.39
CA ASN A 275 0.86 19.35 -13.81
C ASN A 275 0.96 20.78 -14.41
N SER A 276 0.19 21.73 -13.90
CA SER A 276 0.24 23.14 -14.32
C SER A 276 1.36 23.95 -13.64
N ALA A 277 1.81 23.50 -12.46
CA ALA A 277 2.80 24.21 -11.68
C ALA A 277 4.21 24.10 -12.29
N LYS A 278 4.88 25.27 -12.44
CA LYS A 278 6.31 25.36 -12.76
C LYS A 278 7.18 25.33 -11.49
N LEU A 279 6.63 25.83 -10.38
CA LEU A 279 7.30 25.87 -9.08
C LEU A 279 6.32 25.41 -8.00
N VAL A 280 6.74 24.42 -7.23
CA VAL A 280 5.99 23.94 -6.07
C VAL A 280 6.84 24.14 -4.82
N LEU A 281 6.28 24.80 -3.83
CA LEU A 281 6.89 25.04 -2.53
C LEU A 281 6.01 24.46 -1.44
N GLY A 282 6.60 23.91 -0.39
CA GLY A 282 5.88 23.41 0.77
C GLY A 282 6.79 22.71 1.77
N LEU A 283 6.22 22.29 2.90
CA LEU A 283 6.93 21.52 3.89
C LEU A 283 6.92 20.03 3.52
N HIS A 284 7.96 19.32 3.95
CA HIS A 284 8.08 17.88 3.74
C HIS A 284 6.83 17.11 4.19
N GLY A 285 6.39 16.15 3.38
CA GLY A 285 5.26 15.28 3.69
C GLY A 285 4.87 14.36 2.54
N ALA A 286 3.90 13.49 2.78
CA ALA A 286 3.45 12.49 1.81
C ALA A 286 2.84 13.06 0.51
N GLY A 287 2.61 14.35 0.44
CA GLY A 287 2.14 15.05 -0.78
C GLY A 287 3.27 15.66 -1.64
N PHE A 288 4.54 15.43 -1.26
CA PHE A 288 5.73 15.90 -1.98
C PHE A 288 6.58 14.76 -2.47
#